data_089e3180316344dbe7ad3678df910444
#
_entry.id   089e3180316344dbe7ad3678df910444
#
_cell.length_a   1.000
_cell.length_b   1.000
_cell.length_c   1.000
_cell.angle_alpha   90.00
_cell.angle_beta   90.00
_cell.angle_gamma   90.00
#
_symmetry.space_group_name_H-M   'P 1'
#
loop_
_entity.id
_entity.type
_entity.pdbx_description
1 polymer ?
#
loop_
_entity_poly.entity_id
_entity_poly.type
_entity_poly.pdbx_seq_one_letter_code
_entity_poly.pdbx_strand_id
1 'polypeptide(L)'
;MAFTFQGTSMQYASLAGKFFSLMFFTFTISVQALEPNSESNKLAKNALIVDTHIDVPFRVYRNPDIDVTQPTVGGDFDLYRAKAGGLNVAFQSIYIPASVDEEGNAKTMADELIDLVHGIVEKAPESLAVATCVADIYAQQNAGLVSFPMGMENGAPIEGDLKNVNYFRKRGIRYITLAHSKSNHISDSSYDPNERWNGLSDFGKTLVLEMNKQGIMIDISHITDSAAWQVLELSKTPVIASHSSLRFFVPGFHRNMRDDMVTALGENGGVIQINFGSGFLTSAARTWSTQRTEDLKNFKEKNQLEDKDPAVTEFTEQWTAKRPYPYATLSDVLDHIDRAVKLAGVDHVGIGSDYDGVGPTLPVDLKDVQSYPNLILGLRSRGYSDRNIEKILGGNIMRVWSEVEEFAEQQGVKPICHHKA
;
A
#
# COMPACT_ATOMS: atom_id res chain seq x y z
N MET A 1 53.81 36.08 70.06
CA MET A 1 54.45 34.84 70.51
C MET A 1 54.61 33.95 69.29
N ALA A 2 55.89 33.78 68.95
CA ALA A 2 56.29 32.91 67.82
C ALA A 2 56.44 31.48 68.36
N PHE A 3 56.05 30.49 67.58
CA PHE A 3 56.63 29.15 67.66
C PHE A 3 56.71 28.55 66.27
N THR A 4 57.99 28.44 65.89
CA THR A 4 58.50 27.64 64.80
C THR A 4 58.49 26.16 65.16
N PHE A 5 58.11 25.27 64.20
CA PHE A 5 58.57 23.89 64.21
C PHE A 5 58.96 23.42 62.82
N GLN A 6 60.13 22.85 62.78
CA GLN A 6 60.87 22.30 61.65
C GLN A 6 60.24 20.93 61.22
N GLY A 7 60.25 20.68 59.95
CA GLY A 7 60.72 19.62 59.13
C GLY A 7 60.45 18.15 59.45
N THR A 8 59.98 17.48 58.41
CA THR A 8 60.61 16.20 57.97
C THR A 8 60.15 15.86 56.57
N SER A 9 61.11 15.69 55.70
CA SER A 9 60.92 15.20 54.32
C SER A 9 60.57 13.72 54.34
N MET A 10 59.50 13.35 53.69
CA MET A 10 59.19 11.96 53.28
C MET A 10 59.15 11.85 51.78
N GLN A 11 60.03 11.10 51.23
CA GLN A 11 60.09 10.67 49.83
C GLN A 11 58.93 9.75 49.56
N TYR A 12 58.04 10.09 48.59
CA TYR A 12 57.07 9.16 48.06
C TYR A 12 57.55 8.61 46.72
N ALA A 13 57.66 7.29 46.70
CA ALA A 13 58.02 6.50 45.55
C ALA A 13 56.95 6.59 44.47
N SER A 14 57.35 6.85 43.23
CA SER A 14 56.52 6.84 42.03
C SER A 14 56.04 5.43 41.74
N LEU A 15 54.72 5.18 41.90
CA LEU A 15 54.05 4.03 41.26
C LEU A 15 53.52 4.47 39.89
N ALA A 16 54.16 3.93 38.84
CA ALA A 16 53.71 4.05 37.47
C ALA A 16 52.39 3.27 37.28
N GLY A 17 51.26 3.97 37.29
CA GLY A 17 49.95 3.41 36.93
C GLY A 17 49.86 3.25 35.40
N LYS A 18 49.79 2.00 34.95
CA LYS A 18 49.48 1.68 33.56
C LYS A 18 48.02 2.08 33.29
N PHE A 19 47.80 3.15 32.55
CA PHE A 19 46.48 3.46 31.97
C PHE A 19 46.21 2.45 30.85
N PHE A 20 45.27 1.52 31.08
CA PHE A 20 44.66 0.71 30.04
C PHE A 20 43.64 1.62 29.32
N SER A 21 44.00 2.14 28.16
CA SER A 21 43.08 2.85 27.26
C SER A 21 42.14 1.84 26.64
N LEU A 22 40.90 1.76 27.16
CA LEU A 22 39.83 0.95 26.55
C LEU A 22 39.37 1.70 25.31
N MET A 23 39.84 1.27 24.15
CA MET A 23 39.39 1.78 22.84
C MET A 23 38.02 1.20 22.56
N PHE A 24 36.94 1.98 22.79
CA PHE A 24 35.62 1.66 22.32
C PHE A 24 35.61 1.79 20.81
N PHE A 25 35.67 0.66 20.10
CA PHE A 25 35.30 0.60 18.68
C PHE A 25 33.76 0.70 18.58
N THR A 26 33.26 1.90 18.34
CA THR A 26 31.90 2.07 17.85
C THR A 26 31.85 1.55 16.43
N PHE A 27 31.33 0.33 16.23
CA PHE A 27 30.91 -0.13 14.91
C PHE A 27 29.66 0.68 14.52
N THR A 28 29.84 1.77 13.81
CA THR A 28 28.78 2.36 13.02
C THR A 28 28.53 1.42 11.84
N ILE A 29 27.47 0.61 11.95
CA ILE A 29 26.91 -0.07 10.78
C ILE A 29 26.28 1.05 9.95
N SER A 30 27.00 1.55 8.96
CA SER A 30 26.39 2.35 7.92
C SER A 30 25.52 1.41 7.10
N VAL A 31 24.20 1.52 7.26
CA VAL A 31 23.24 0.94 6.31
C VAL A 31 23.49 1.69 5.00
N GLN A 32 24.26 1.08 4.12
CA GLN A 32 24.50 1.61 2.79
C GLN A 32 23.22 1.38 2.01
N ALA A 33 22.59 2.46 1.51
CA ALA A 33 21.43 2.36 0.65
C ALA A 33 21.75 1.42 -0.53
N LEU A 34 20.85 0.51 -0.84
CA LEU A 34 20.97 -0.39 -1.98
C LEU A 34 20.85 0.46 -3.27
N GLU A 35 21.97 0.65 -3.96
CA GLU A 35 21.94 1.29 -5.28
C GLU A 35 21.59 0.25 -6.34
N PRO A 36 20.50 0.46 -7.13
CA PRO A 36 20.10 -0.47 -8.17
C PRO A 36 21.21 -0.61 -9.21
N ASN A 37 21.57 -1.85 -9.52
CA ASN A 37 22.57 -2.13 -10.54
C ASN A 37 22.00 -1.97 -11.96
N SER A 38 22.89 -1.98 -12.98
CA SER A 38 22.49 -1.83 -14.38
C SER A 38 21.48 -2.91 -14.88
N GLU A 39 21.56 -4.12 -14.31
CA GLU A 39 20.67 -5.23 -14.67
C GLU A 39 19.27 -5.07 -14.07
N SER A 40 19.16 -4.60 -12.81
CA SER A 40 17.87 -4.31 -12.19
C SER A 40 17.15 -3.17 -12.88
N ASN A 41 17.89 -2.11 -13.25
CA ASN A 41 17.37 -1.00 -14.05
C ASN A 41 16.92 -1.45 -15.44
N LYS A 42 17.65 -2.38 -16.06
CA LYS A 42 17.28 -2.95 -17.37
C LYS A 42 15.99 -3.80 -17.25
N LEU A 43 15.87 -4.62 -16.20
CA LEU A 43 14.65 -5.41 -15.99
C LEU A 43 13.46 -4.50 -15.71
N ALA A 44 13.60 -3.47 -14.86
CA ALA A 44 12.55 -2.49 -14.59
C ALA A 44 12.03 -1.78 -15.84
N LYS A 45 12.90 -1.53 -16.83
CA LYS A 45 12.50 -0.89 -18.10
C LYS A 45 11.81 -1.85 -19.09
N ASN A 46 12.03 -3.15 -18.96
CA ASN A 46 11.54 -4.15 -19.92
C ASN A 46 10.35 -4.95 -19.38
N ALA A 47 10.27 -5.15 -18.07
CA ALA A 47 9.16 -5.86 -17.45
C ALA A 47 7.91 -4.98 -17.39
N LEU A 48 6.74 -5.61 -17.32
CA LEU A 48 5.50 -4.93 -17.00
C LEU A 48 5.40 -4.78 -15.48
N ILE A 49 5.59 -3.55 -14.97
CA ILE A 49 5.42 -3.22 -13.56
C ILE A 49 4.02 -2.69 -13.35
N VAL A 50 3.24 -3.39 -12.52
CA VAL A 50 1.88 -3.05 -12.14
C VAL A 50 1.82 -2.83 -10.63
N ASP A 51 1.44 -1.64 -10.21
CA ASP A 51 1.08 -1.35 -8.83
C ASP A 51 -0.45 -1.26 -8.73
N THR A 52 -1.03 -2.06 -7.86
CA THR A 52 -2.49 -2.18 -7.80
C THR A 52 -3.17 -1.16 -6.90
N HIS A 53 -2.39 -0.29 -6.22
CA HIS A 53 -3.00 0.72 -5.35
C HIS A 53 -2.11 1.94 -5.12
N ILE A 54 -2.50 3.08 -5.68
CA ILE A 54 -1.83 4.38 -5.50
C ILE A 54 -2.90 5.48 -5.32
N ASP A 55 -2.77 6.31 -4.28
CA ASP A 55 -3.79 7.29 -3.85
C ASP A 55 -3.62 8.69 -4.45
N VAL A 56 -3.07 8.78 -5.66
CA VAL A 56 -2.93 10.06 -6.38
C VAL A 56 -4.25 10.83 -6.49
N PRO A 57 -5.41 10.21 -6.82
CA PRO A 57 -6.65 10.97 -6.97
C PRO A 57 -7.05 11.71 -5.70
N PHE A 58 -6.97 11.04 -4.54
CA PHE A 58 -7.34 11.66 -3.27
C PHE A 58 -6.32 12.74 -2.83
N ARG A 59 -5.01 12.54 -3.08
CA ARG A 59 -3.98 13.55 -2.84
C ARG A 59 -4.22 14.82 -3.66
N VAL A 60 -4.51 14.69 -4.95
CA VAL A 60 -4.81 15.83 -5.84
C VAL A 60 -6.15 16.47 -5.50
N TYR A 61 -7.18 15.68 -5.18
CA TYR A 61 -8.48 16.19 -4.73
C TYR A 61 -8.35 17.11 -3.51
N ARG A 62 -7.50 16.73 -2.55
CA ARG A 62 -7.23 17.56 -1.35
C ARG A 62 -6.33 18.76 -1.61
N ASN A 63 -5.52 18.73 -2.65
CA ASN A 63 -4.59 19.79 -3.05
C ASN A 63 -4.64 19.99 -4.57
N PRO A 64 -5.62 20.73 -5.10
CA PRO A 64 -5.83 20.87 -6.54
C PRO A 64 -4.69 21.59 -7.30
N ASP A 65 -3.78 22.26 -6.58
CA ASP A 65 -2.60 22.91 -7.15
C ASP A 65 -1.49 21.91 -7.52
N ILE A 66 -1.60 20.65 -7.09
CA ILE A 66 -0.63 19.61 -7.43
C ILE A 66 -0.87 19.12 -8.86
N ASP A 67 0.16 19.21 -9.69
CA ASP A 67 0.18 18.62 -11.02
C ASP A 67 1.15 17.43 -11.08
N VAL A 68 0.62 16.22 -10.96
CA VAL A 68 1.42 14.98 -10.98
C VAL A 68 1.95 14.62 -12.37
N THR A 69 1.59 15.36 -13.42
CA THR A 69 2.21 15.22 -14.75
C THR A 69 3.56 15.92 -14.83
N GLN A 70 3.89 16.71 -13.81
CA GLN A 70 5.16 17.42 -13.63
C GLN A 70 5.90 16.88 -12.41
N PRO A 71 7.22 17.14 -12.26
CA PRO A 71 7.95 16.82 -11.03
C PRO A 71 7.31 17.50 -9.82
N THR A 72 6.98 16.73 -8.78
CA THR A 72 6.34 17.26 -7.57
C THR A 72 7.29 17.28 -6.37
N VAL A 73 7.13 18.29 -5.52
CA VAL A 73 7.75 18.29 -4.18
C VAL A 73 6.82 17.55 -3.24
N GLY A 74 7.31 16.46 -2.65
CA GLY A 74 6.49 15.58 -1.79
C GLY A 74 5.56 14.67 -2.58
N GLY A 75 4.79 13.86 -1.83
CA GLY A 75 4.04 12.73 -2.38
C GLY A 75 4.96 11.64 -2.95
N ASP A 76 4.36 10.52 -3.29
CA ASP A 76 5.12 9.32 -3.64
C ASP A 76 5.04 9.01 -5.14
N PHE A 77 4.15 9.71 -5.86
CA PHE A 77 3.96 9.59 -7.31
C PHE A 77 4.07 10.93 -8.01
N ASP A 78 4.80 10.97 -9.12
CA ASP A 78 4.64 11.83 -10.28
C ASP A 78 5.10 11.09 -11.55
N LEU A 79 4.73 11.61 -12.71
CA LEU A 79 5.01 10.98 -14.00
C LEU A 79 6.51 10.77 -14.26
N TYR A 80 7.36 11.70 -13.82
CA TYR A 80 8.81 11.61 -14.02
C TYR A 80 9.43 10.50 -13.19
N ARG A 81 9.05 10.39 -11.91
CA ARG A 81 9.48 9.30 -11.02
C ARG A 81 8.92 7.96 -11.48
N ALA A 82 7.65 7.90 -11.92
CA ALA A 82 7.04 6.69 -12.46
C ALA A 82 7.83 6.15 -13.67
N LYS A 83 8.17 7.01 -14.64
CA LYS A 83 8.99 6.64 -15.80
C LYS A 83 10.42 6.24 -15.39
N ALA A 84 11.03 6.93 -14.44
CA ALA A 84 12.37 6.61 -13.94
C ALA A 84 12.41 5.25 -13.25
N GLY A 85 11.38 4.88 -12.47
CA GLY A 85 11.21 3.59 -11.81
C GLY A 85 10.78 2.45 -12.72
N GLY A 86 10.35 2.75 -13.96
CA GLY A 86 9.85 1.76 -14.91
C GLY A 86 8.40 1.34 -14.67
N LEU A 87 7.64 2.10 -13.87
CA LEU A 87 6.22 1.82 -13.62
C LEU A 87 5.40 1.97 -14.92
N ASN A 88 4.69 0.91 -15.30
CA ASN A 88 3.84 0.89 -16.49
C ASN A 88 2.36 1.07 -16.17
N VAL A 89 1.91 0.53 -15.02
CA VAL A 89 0.51 0.50 -14.63
C VAL A 89 0.37 0.92 -13.18
N ALA A 90 -0.37 1.98 -12.94
CA ALA A 90 -0.70 2.49 -11.63
C ALA A 90 -2.22 2.47 -11.44
N PHE A 91 -2.75 1.50 -10.70
CA PHE A 91 -4.17 1.54 -10.34
C PHE A 91 -4.45 2.74 -9.46
N GLN A 92 -5.27 3.65 -9.95
CA GLN A 92 -5.68 4.85 -9.26
C GLN A 92 -6.78 4.53 -8.26
N SER A 93 -6.52 4.74 -6.96
CA SER A 93 -7.50 4.53 -5.90
C SER A 93 -8.59 5.61 -5.96
N ILE A 94 -9.82 5.20 -6.21
CA ILE A 94 -11.01 6.04 -6.05
C ILE A 94 -11.47 5.85 -4.60
N TYR A 95 -10.76 6.49 -3.68
CA TYR A 95 -10.95 6.34 -2.24
C TYR A 95 -12.12 7.16 -1.71
N ILE A 96 -13.05 6.50 -1.01
CA ILE A 96 -14.21 7.11 -0.40
C ILE A 96 -14.12 7.03 1.13
N PRO A 97 -13.87 8.15 1.83
CA PRO A 97 -13.91 8.20 3.29
C PRO A 97 -15.26 7.74 3.86
N ALA A 98 -15.23 7.03 4.99
CA ALA A 98 -16.45 6.59 5.65
C ALA A 98 -17.37 7.75 6.05
N SER A 99 -16.82 8.92 6.39
CA SER A 99 -17.63 10.11 6.68
C SER A 99 -18.46 10.59 5.48
N VAL A 100 -17.91 10.46 4.26
CA VAL A 100 -18.62 10.83 3.03
C VAL A 100 -19.76 9.84 2.73
N ASP A 101 -19.58 8.55 3.06
CA ASP A 101 -20.64 7.55 3.01
C ASP A 101 -21.75 7.86 4.03
N GLU A 102 -21.38 8.18 5.27
CA GLU A 102 -22.31 8.57 6.33
C GLU A 102 -23.14 9.83 5.97
N GLU A 103 -22.57 10.75 5.19
CA GLU A 103 -23.25 11.94 4.67
C GLU A 103 -24.10 11.66 3.43
N GLY A 104 -24.06 10.46 2.85
CA GLY A 104 -24.82 10.09 1.65
C GLY A 104 -24.25 10.68 0.34
N ASN A 105 -22.95 11.04 0.33
CA ASN A 105 -22.28 11.68 -0.81
C ASN A 105 -21.28 10.74 -1.53
N ALA A 106 -21.26 9.46 -1.18
CA ALA A 106 -20.24 8.50 -1.65
C ALA A 106 -20.17 8.42 -3.18
N LYS A 107 -21.31 8.32 -3.85
CA LYS A 107 -21.38 8.23 -5.33
C LYS A 107 -20.91 9.50 -6.01
N THR A 108 -21.29 10.66 -5.50
CA THR A 108 -20.88 11.97 -6.04
C THR A 108 -19.37 12.12 -5.96
N MET A 109 -18.77 11.81 -4.81
CA MET A 109 -17.32 11.88 -4.65
C MET A 109 -16.58 10.89 -5.56
N ALA A 110 -17.11 9.67 -5.73
CA ALA A 110 -16.53 8.71 -6.66
C ALA A 110 -16.51 9.24 -8.10
N ASP A 111 -17.59 9.86 -8.56
CA ASP A 111 -17.65 10.48 -9.89
C ASP A 111 -16.65 11.63 -10.02
N GLU A 112 -16.51 12.50 -9.01
CA GLU A 112 -15.53 13.59 -8.98
C GLU A 112 -14.09 13.08 -9.06
N LEU A 113 -13.74 12.03 -8.31
CA LEU A 113 -12.40 11.43 -8.35
C LEU A 113 -12.09 10.74 -9.68
N ILE A 114 -13.08 10.07 -10.29
CA ILE A 114 -12.94 9.49 -11.64
C ILE A 114 -12.72 10.59 -12.68
N ASP A 115 -13.48 11.68 -12.63
CA ASP A 115 -13.31 12.81 -13.55
C ASP A 115 -11.94 13.47 -13.36
N LEU A 116 -11.44 13.54 -12.13
CA LEU A 116 -10.10 14.03 -11.84
C LEU A 116 -9.02 13.15 -12.48
N VAL A 117 -9.14 11.80 -12.43
CA VAL A 117 -8.21 10.90 -13.11
C VAL A 117 -8.21 11.14 -14.62
N HIS A 118 -9.38 11.29 -15.23
CA HIS A 118 -9.49 11.63 -16.66
C HIS A 118 -8.82 12.98 -16.96
N GLY A 119 -9.02 14.00 -16.12
CA GLY A 119 -8.40 15.31 -16.26
C GLY A 119 -6.86 15.28 -16.11
N ILE A 120 -6.31 14.40 -15.26
CA ILE A 120 -4.85 14.17 -15.18
C ILE A 120 -4.32 13.60 -16.51
N VAL A 121 -5.01 12.58 -17.05
CA VAL A 121 -4.61 11.97 -18.32
C VAL A 121 -4.71 12.97 -19.48
N GLU A 122 -5.73 13.80 -19.53
CA GLU A 122 -5.91 14.83 -20.56
C GLU A 122 -4.80 15.90 -20.57
N LYS A 123 -4.12 16.11 -19.44
CA LYS A 123 -2.96 17.04 -19.36
C LYS A 123 -1.68 16.48 -20.01
N ALA A 124 -1.55 15.15 -20.13
CA ALA A 124 -0.35 14.49 -20.65
C ALA A 124 -0.69 13.24 -21.50
N PRO A 125 -1.54 13.37 -22.55
CA PRO A 125 -2.06 12.23 -23.30
C PRO A 125 -0.99 11.48 -24.09
N GLU A 126 0.17 12.08 -24.32
CA GLU A 126 1.33 11.44 -24.94
C GLU A 126 2.14 10.56 -23.96
N SER A 127 1.77 10.55 -22.68
CA SER A 127 2.50 9.87 -21.60
C SER A 127 1.60 9.03 -20.70
N LEU A 128 0.31 9.36 -20.62
CA LEU A 128 -0.68 8.74 -19.76
C LEU A 128 -1.90 8.27 -20.55
N ALA A 129 -2.50 7.17 -20.15
CA ALA A 129 -3.78 6.74 -20.70
C ALA A 129 -4.62 6.03 -19.63
N VAL A 130 -5.95 6.22 -19.66
CA VAL A 130 -6.87 5.39 -18.86
C VAL A 130 -6.94 4.00 -19.50
N ALA A 131 -6.78 2.95 -18.68
CA ALA A 131 -6.91 1.57 -19.11
C ALA A 131 -8.16 0.94 -18.50
N THR A 132 -8.94 0.27 -19.33
CA THR A 132 -10.22 -0.31 -18.91
C THR A 132 -10.37 -1.80 -19.29
N CYS A 133 -9.33 -2.39 -19.82
CA CYS A 133 -9.22 -3.83 -20.08
C CYS A 133 -7.74 -4.24 -20.14
N VAL A 134 -7.48 -5.54 -20.09
CA VAL A 134 -6.13 -6.10 -20.21
C VAL A 134 -5.48 -5.72 -21.53
N ALA A 135 -6.22 -5.69 -22.63
CA ALA A 135 -5.71 -5.33 -23.94
C ALA A 135 -5.22 -3.87 -24.01
N ASP A 136 -5.88 -2.94 -23.31
CA ASP A 136 -5.42 -1.55 -23.18
C ASP A 136 -4.02 -1.49 -22.57
N ILE A 137 -3.77 -2.25 -21.49
CA ILE A 137 -2.49 -2.27 -20.79
C ILE A 137 -1.33 -2.61 -21.75
N TYR A 138 -1.46 -3.70 -22.50
CA TYR A 138 -0.40 -4.13 -23.43
C TYR A 138 -0.23 -3.15 -24.59
N ALA A 139 -1.32 -2.59 -25.12
CA ALA A 139 -1.26 -1.60 -26.18
C ALA A 139 -0.57 -0.31 -25.71
N GLN A 140 -0.92 0.16 -24.51
CA GLN A 140 -0.36 1.36 -23.90
C GLN A 140 1.12 1.17 -23.52
N GLN A 141 1.50 0.00 -22.97
CA GLN A 141 2.91 -0.34 -22.74
C GLN A 141 3.73 -0.29 -24.03
N ASN A 142 3.23 -0.89 -25.11
CA ASN A 142 3.90 -0.86 -26.41
C ASN A 142 4.02 0.57 -26.97
N ALA A 143 3.11 1.46 -26.62
CA ALA A 143 3.16 2.87 -26.98
C ALA A 143 4.03 3.72 -26.03
N GLY A 144 4.58 3.13 -24.96
CA GLY A 144 5.40 3.83 -23.96
C GLY A 144 4.61 4.72 -22.99
N LEU A 145 3.31 4.47 -22.85
CA LEU A 145 2.43 5.18 -21.93
C LEU A 145 2.43 4.52 -20.55
N VAL A 146 2.16 5.31 -19.50
CA VAL A 146 1.80 4.80 -18.18
C VAL A 146 0.28 4.70 -18.11
N SER A 147 -0.20 3.50 -17.80
CA SER A 147 -1.63 3.17 -17.74
C SER A 147 -2.23 3.48 -16.38
N PHE A 148 -3.40 4.10 -16.38
CA PHE A 148 -4.20 4.42 -15.19
C PHE A 148 -5.52 3.63 -15.19
N PRO A 149 -5.53 2.33 -14.85
CA PRO A 149 -6.76 1.69 -14.45
C PRO A 149 -7.22 2.22 -13.08
N MET A 150 -8.51 2.08 -12.76
CA MET A 150 -9.09 2.60 -11.52
C MET A 150 -9.66 1.49 -10.66
N GLY A 151 -9.40 1.56 -9.35
CA GLY A 151 -10.01 0.74 -8.32
C GLY A 151 -10.84 1.59 -7.36
N MET A 152 -12.05 1.17 -7.05
CA MET A 152 -12.90 1.84 -6.07
C MET A 152 -12.53 1.32 -4.67
N GLU A 153 -11.97 2.18 -3.83
CA GLU A 153 -11.66 1.84 -2.45
C GLU A 153 -12.75 2.33 -1.50
N ASN A 154 -13.46 1.39 -0.92
CA ASN A 154 -14.75 1.44 -0.28
C ASN A 154 -15.92 1.36 -1.29
N GLY A 155 -16.63 0.25 -1.29
CA GLY A 155 -17.79 0.01 -2.17
C GLY A 155 -19.05 0.85 -1.85
N ALA A 156 -18.95 1.79 -0.93
CA ALA A 156 -20.05 2.68 -0.54
C ALA A 156 -20.81 3.32 -1.72
N PRO A 157 -20.14 3.75 -2.83
CA PRO A 157 -20.81 4.33 -4.00
C PRO A 157 -21.79 3.41 -4.72
N ILE A 158 -21.81 2.11 -4.40
CA ILE A 158 -22.80 1.18 -4.96
C ILE A 158 -24.20 1.45 -4.41
N GLU A 159 -24.31 2.06 -3.21
CA GLU A 159 -25.58 2.59 -2.63
C GLU A 159 -26.74 1.58 -2.61
N GLY A 160 -26.43 0.27 -2.46
CA GLY A 160 -27.44 -0.79 -2.43
C GLY A 160 -28.17 -1.06 -3.77
N ASP A 161 -27.70 -0.48 -4.87
CA ASP A 161 -28.25 -0.73 -6.22
C ASP A 161 -27.20 -1.40 -7.11
N LEU A 162 -27.42 -2.67 -7.47
CA LEU A 162 -26.52 -3.44 -8.35
C LEU A 162 -26.31 -2.79 -9.73
N LYS A 163 -27.22 -1.91 -10.18
CA LYS A 163 -27.02 -1.15 -11.43
C LYS A 163 -25.80 -0.24 -11.36
N ASN A 164 -25.41 0.21 -10.17
CA ASN A 164 -24.23 1.03 -9.98
C ASN A 164 -22.93 0.26 -10.26
N VAL A 165 -22.92 -1.07 -10.18
CA VAL A 165 -21.75 -1.89 -10.60
C VAL A 165 -21.46 -1.66 -12.08
N ASN A 166 -22.46 -1.80 -12.95
CA ASN A 166 -22.30 -1.55 -14.39
C ASN A 166 -22.08 -0.06 -14.70
N TYR A 167 -22.65 0.84 -13.91
CA TYR A 167 -22.39 2.28 -14.03
C TYR A 167 -20.92 2.58 -13.83
N PHE A 168 -20.33 2.17 -12.70
CA PHE A 168 -18.93 2.43 -12.40
C PHE A 168 -17.96 1.64 -13.29
N ARG A 169 -18.36 0.42 -13.73
CA ARG A 169 -17.62 -0.31 -14.75
C ARG A 169 -17.45 0.52 -16.04
N LYS A 170 -18.53 1.18 -16.50
CA LYS A 170 -18.49 2.08 -17.66
C LYS A 170 -17.70 3.34 -17.41
N ARG A 171 -17.61 3.78 -16.15
CA ARG A 171 -16.75 4.91 -15.74
C ARG A 171 -15.27 4.53 -15.62
N GLY A 172 -14.91 3.25 -15.72
CA GLY A 172 -13.53 2.79 -15.73
C GLY A 172 -13.07 2.01 -14.50
N ILE A 173 -13.94 1.75 -13.51
CA ILE A 173 -13.60 0.96 -12.33
C ILE A 173 -13.37 -0.51 -12.74
N ARG A 174 -12.28 -1.10 -12.21
CA ARG A 174 -11.86 -2.48 -12.52
C ARG A 174 -11.71 -3.38 -11.31
N TYR A 175 -11.62 -2.81 -10.11
CA TYR A 175 -11.86 -3.54 -8.86
C TYR A 175 -12.69 -2.71 -7.89
N ILE A 176 -13.31 -3.36 -6.91
CA ILE A 176 -14.01 -2.72 -5.80
C ILE A 176 -13.58 -3.39 -4.50
N THR A 177 -13.00 -2.60 -3.59
CA THR A 177 -12.78 -2.95 -2.19
C THR A 177 -14.09 -2.81 -1.44
N LEU A 178 -14.59 -3.90 -0.84
CA LEU A 178 -15.97 -3.98 -0.38
C LEU A 178 -16.32 -3.03 0.79
N ALA A 179 -15.34 -2.77 1.68
CA ALA A 179 -15.44 -1.79 2.76
C ALA A 179 -14.05 -1.20 3.03
N HIS A 180 -13.96 -0.09 3.78
CA HIS A 180 -12.68 0.51 4.16
C HIS A 180 -12.54 0.64 5.68
N SER A 181 -12.59 1.85 6.25
CA SER A 181 -12.34 2.09 7.69
C SER A 181 -13.55 1.82 8.59
N LYS A 182 -14.74 1.69 8.02
CA LYS A 182 -15.99 1.37 8.69
C LYS A 182 -16.74 0.28 7.94
N SER A 183 -17.52 -0.51 8.69
CA SER A 183 -18.51 -1.42 8.14
C SER A 183 -19.60 -0.61 7.41
N ASN A 184 -19.88 -0.97 6.15
CA ASN A 184 -20.87 -0.31 5.30
C ASN A 184 -22.06 -1.23 5.00
N HIS A 185 -22.87 -0.92 3.99
CA HIS A 185 -24.02 -1.74 3.59
C HIS A 185 -23.64 -3.05 2.87
N ILE A 186 -22.35 -3.25 2.55
CA ILE A 186 -21.82 -4.42 1.81
C ILE A 186 -21.14 -5.40 2.76
N SER A 187 -20.20 -4.92 3.58
CA SER A 187 -19.26 -5.75 4.34
C SER A 187 -18.85 -5.11 5.66
N ASP A 188 -18.48 -5.96 6.60
CA ASP A 188 -17.78 -5.53 7.79
C ASP A 188 -16.30 -5.19 7.47
N SER A 189 -15.80 -4.16 8.16
CA SER A 189 -14.41 -3.68 8.03
C SER A 189 -13.53 -4.20 9.16
N SER A 190 -12.29 -4.56 8.84
CA SER A 190 -11.27 -4.99 9.80
C SER A 190 -10.81 -3.88 10.77
N TYR A 191 -11.16 -2.63 10.49
CA TYR A 191 -10.89 -1.47 11.34
C TYR A 191 -12.07 -1.10 12.25
N ASP A 192 -13.29 -1.59 11.94
CA ASP A 192 -14.48 -1.27 12.73
C ASP A 192 -14.69 -2.33 13.82
N PRO A 193 -14.63 -1.95 15.11
CA PRO A 193 -14.94 -2.89 16.18
C PRO A 193 -16.42 -3.31 16.22
N ASN A 194 -17.29 -2.60 15.49
CA ASN A 194 -18.73 -2.87 15.44
C ASN A 194 -19.05 -3.64 14.17
N GLU A 195 -18.88 -4.96 14.19
CA GLU A 195 -19.35 -5.83 13.11
C GLU A 195 -20.87 -5.78 13.02
N ARG A 196 -21.41 -5.60 11.81
CA ARG A 196 -22.86 -5.50 11.55
C ARG A 196 -23.42 -6.80 10.98
N TRP A 197 -22.60 -7.54 10.23
CA TRP A 197 -23.04 -8.63 9.37
C TRP A 197 -22.38 -9.97 9.72
N ASN A 198 -21.37 -9.95 10.60
CA ASN A 198 -20.46 -11.10 10.80
C ASN A 198 -19.88 -11.55 9.45
N GLY A 199 -19.41 -10.59 8.68
CA GLY A 199 -18.86 -10.76 7.35
C GLY A 199 -19.54 -9.92 6.28
N LEU A 200 -20.15 -10.54 5.27
CA LEU A 200 -20.91 -9.87 4.22
C LEU A 200 -22.38 -9.71 4.60
N SER A 201 -22.98 -8.57 4.26
CA SER A 201 -24.43 -8.42 4.24
C SER A 201 -25.06 -9.30 3.14
N ASP A 202 -26.37 -9.49 3.16
CA ASP A 202 -27.07 -10.21 2.07
C ASP A 202 -26.95 -9.48 0.73
N PHE A 203 -26.90 -8.14 0.77
CA PHE A 203 -26.58 -7.34 -0.41
C PHE A 203 -25.15 -7.60 -0.86
N GLY A 204 -24.18 -7.62 0.06
CA GLY A 204 -22.76 -7.90 -0.23
C GLY A 204 -22.55 -9.24 -0.90
N LYS A 205 -23.24 -10.30 -0.47
CA LYS A 205 -23.21 -11.63 -1.11
C LYS A 205 -23.71 -11.56 -2.56
N THR A 206 -24.78 -10.81 -2.81
CA THR A 206 -25.33 -10.60 -4.16
C THR A 206 -24.41 -9.76 -5.02
N LEU A 207 -23.76 -8.73 -4.42
CA LEU A 207 -22.81 -7.87 -5.09
C LEU A 207 -21.57 -8.66 -5.59
N VAL A 208 -21.03 -9.59 -4.78
CA VAL A 208 -19.91 -10.47 -5.18
C VAL A 208 -20.22 -11.19 -6.49
N LEU A 209 -21.43 -11.75 -6.62
CA LEU A 209 -21.87 -12.46 -7.84
C LEU A 209 -22.06 -11.50 -9.02
N GLU A 210 -22.59 -10.30 -8.78
CA GLU A 210 -22.74 -9.30 -9.84
C GLU A 210 -21.38 -8.77 -10.32
N MET A 211 -20.39 -8.57 -9.41
CA MET A 211 -19.04 -8.19 -9.78
C MET A 211 -18.38 -9.24 -10.68
N ASN A 212 -18.52 -10.53 -10.36
CA ASN A 212 -18.03 -11.60 -11.23
C ASN A 212 -18.65 -11.49 -12.63
N LYS A 213 -19.96 -11.35 -12.71
CA LYS A 213 -20.69 -11.22 -13.99
C LYS A 213 -20.26 -9.99 -14.79
N GLN A 214 -19.98 -8.88 -14.12
CA GLN A 214 -19.59 -7.61 -14.76
C GLN A 214 -18.10 -7.54 -15.10
N GLY A 215 -17.27 -8.50 -14.73
CA GLY A 215 -15.83 -8.48 -14.98
C GLY A 215 -15.10 -7.43 -14.13
N ILE A 216 -15.54 -7.25 -12.88
CA ILE A 216 -14.89 -6.40 -11.89
C ILE A 216 -14.22 -7.30 -10.85
N MET A 217 -12.91 -7.14 -10.64
CA MET A 217 -12.17 -7.87 -9.62
C MET A 217 -12.70 -7.53 -8.23
N ILE A 218 -12.87 -8.55 -7.38
CA ILE A 218 -13.29 -8.39 -5.99
C ILE A 218 -12.04 -8.19 -5.15
N ASP A 219 -11.97 -7.07 -4.43
CA ASP A 219 -10.87 -6.78 -3.53
C ASP A 219 -11.26 -7.01 -2.08
N ILE A 220 -10.53 -7.89 -1.40
CA ILE A 220 -10.72 -8.24 0.00
C ILE A 220 -9.82 -7.46 0.97
N SER A 221 -9.06 -6.49 0.49
CA SER A 221 -8.35 -5.56 1.37
C SER A 221 -9.36 -4.85 2.29
N HIS A 222 -9.00 -4.56 3.53
CA HIS A 222 -9.81 -3.87 4.54
C HIS A 222 -10.98 -4.64 5.17
N ILE A 223 -11.52 -5.68 4.56
CA ILE A 223 -12.67 -6.39 5.13
C ILE A 223 -12.26 -7.33 6.28
N THR A 224 -13.22 -7.76 7.08
CA THR A 224 -12.97 -8.73 8.16
C THR A 224 -12.56 -10.10 7.62
N ASP A 225 -11.91 -10.91 8.47
CA ASP A 225 -11.60 -12.30 8.13
C ASP A 225 -12.87 -13.08 7.72
N SER A 226 -13.97 -12.90 8.46
CA SER A 226 -15.26 -13.54 8.15
C SER A 226 -15.77 -13.15 6.76
N ALA A 227 -15.69 -11.87 6.41
CA ALA A 227 -16.10 -11.39 5.09
C ALA A 227 -15.21 -11.96 3.98
N ALA A 228 -13.89 -11.98 4.18
CA ALA A 228 -12.94 -12.52 3.20
C ALA A 228 -13.16 -14.01 2.94
N TRP A 229 -13.42 -14.82 3.97
CA TRP A 229 -13.78 -16.23 3.80
C TRP A 229 -15.07 -16.41 3.01
N GLN A 230 -16.10 -15.60 3.29
CA GLN A 230 -17.36 -15.64 2.55
C GLN A 230 -17.18 -15.22 1.09
N VAL A 231 -16.31 -14.24 0.80
CA VAL A 231 -15.97 -13.87 -0.59
C VAL A 231 -15.28 -15.03 -1.31
N LEU A 232 -14.28 -15.67 -0.70
CA LEU A 232 -13.55 -16.79 -1.29
C LEU A 232 -14.48 -17.98 -1.59
N GLU A 233 -15.47 -18.22 -0.75
CA GLU A 233 -16.49 -19.29 -0.96
C GLU A 233 -17.47 -18.95 -2.09
N LEU A 234 -17.88 -17.69 -2.20
CA LEU A 234 -18.91 -17.25 -3.13
C LEU A 234 -18.38 -16.95 -4.53
N SER A 235 -17.18 -16.37 -4.62
CA SER A 235 -16.62 -15.90 -5.89
C SER A 235 -16.46 -17.02 -6.91
N LYS A 236 -16.80 -16.71 -8.16
CA LYS A 236 -16.63 -17.59 -9.32
C LYS A 236 -15.38 -17.26 -10.13
N THR A 237 -14.68 -16.21 -9.74
CA THR A 237 -13.43 -15.74 -10.35
C THR A 237 -12.34 -15.58 -9.29
N PRO A 238 -11.08 -15.53 -9.67
CA PRO A 238 -10.01 -15.18 -8.75
C PRO A 238 -10.26 -13.85 -8.06
N VAL A 239 -9.86 -13.76 -6.78
CA VAL A 239 -10.04 -12.61 -5.90
C VAL A 239 -8.70 -11.91 -5.68
N ILE A 240 -8.69 -10.62 -5.44
CA ILE A 240 -7.46 -9.88 -5.11
C ILE A 240 -7.49 -9.36 -3.67
N ALA A 241 -6.31 -9.20 -3.08
CA ALA A 241 -6.08 -8.29 -1.97
C ALA A 241 -5.18 -7.18 -2.51
N SER A 242 -5.77 -6.07 -2.96
CA SER A 242 -5.11 -5.04 -3.78
C SER A 242 -3.93 -4.37 -3.09
N HIS A 243 -3.93 -4.29 -1.74
CA HIS A 243 -2.87 -3.70 -0.92
C HIS A 243 -2.96 -4.23 0.51
N SER A 244 -2.46 -5.44 0.74
CA SER A 244 -2.44 -6.09 2.06
C SER A 244 -1.08 -6.70 2.33
N SER A 245 -0.80 -6.99 3.61
CA SER A 245 0.42 -7.65 4.04
C SER A 245 0.09 -8.85 4.93
N LEU A 246 1.09 -9.53 5.51
CA LEU A 246 0.88 -10.75 6.28
C LEU A 246 0.84 -10.46 7.77
N ARG A 247 -0.20 -10.96 8.44
CA ARG A 247 -0.41 -10.81 9.89
C ARG A 247 0.66 -11.48 10.73
N PHE A 248 1.36 -12.46 10.18
CA PHE A 248 2.46 -13.15 10.83
C PHE A 248 3.53 -12.17 11.36
N PHE A 249 3.88 -11.12 10.60
CA PHE A 249 4.90 -10.15 10.99
C PHE A 249 4.35 -9.03 11.90
N VAL A 250 3.02 -8.85 11.89
CA VAL A 250 2.32 -7.86 12.72
C VAL A 250 1.14 -8.53 13.44
N PRO A 251 1.41 -9.40 14.42
CA PRO A 251 0.37 -10.13 15.14
C PRO A 251 -0.68 -9.20 15.76
N GLY A 252 -1.96 -9.58 15.66
CA GLY A 252 -3.08 -8.78 16.16
C GLY A 252 -3.53 -7.64 15.24
N PHE A 253 -2.84 -7.37 14.14
CA PHE A 253 -3.29 -6.41 13.16
C PHE A 253 -4.19 -7.06 12.11
N HIS A 254 -5.49 -7.02 12.33
CA HIS A 254 -6.51 -7.71 11.53
C HIS A 254 -6.62 -7.20 10.08
N ARG A 255 -6.08 -6.03 9.77
CA ARG A 255 -5.98 -5.50 8.40
C ARG A 255 -5.05 -6.34 7.51
N ASN A 256 -4.05 -7.00 8.11
CA ASN A 256 -3.18 -7.94 7.44
C ASN A 256 -3.80 -9.33 7.37
N MET A 257 -3.52 -10.05 6.30
CA MET A 257 -4.05 -11.39 6.04
C MET A 257 -3.38 -12.45 6.90
N ARG A 258 -4.17 -13.44 7.35
CA ARG A 258 -3.68 -14.65 8.02
C ARG A 258 -3.04 -15.59 7.00
N ASP A 259 -2.15 -16.46 7.48
CA ASP A 259 -1.46 -17.44 6.63
C ASP A 259 -2.42 -18.40 5.92
N ASP A 260 -3.41 -18.92 6.66
CA ASP A 260 -4.43 -19.80 6.09
C ASP A 260 -5.29 -19.12 5.02
N MET A 261 -5.56 -17.83 5.18
CA MET A 261 -6.28 -17.03 4.19
C MET A 261 -5.43 -16.74 2.94
N VAL A 262 -4.12 -16.50 3.11
CA VAL A 262 -3.20 -16.36 1.97
C VAL A 262 -3.11 -17.67 1.18
N THR A 263 -3.09 -18.81 1.85
CA THR A 263 -3.15 -20.12 1.20
C THR A 263 -4.46 -20.30 0.42
N ALA A 264 -5.61 -20.01 1.05
CA ALA A 264 -6.91 -20.13 0.40
C ALA A 264 -7.09 -19.14 -0.78
N LEU A 265 -6.50 -17.93 -0.69
CA LEU A 265 -6.46 -16.99 -1.81
C LEU A 265 -5.68 -17.57 -3.00
N GLY A 266 -4.54 -18.24 -2.75
CA GLY A 266 -3.80 -18.97 -3.79
C GLY A 266 -4.61 -20.11 -4.40
N GLU A 267 -5.30 -20.92 -3.59
CA GLU A 267 -6.20 -22.00 -4.06
C GLU A 267 -7.38 -21.47 -4.89
N ASN A 268 -7.87 -20.26 -4.58
CA ASN A 268 -8.89 -19.56 -5.39
C ASN A 268 -8.34 -19.07 -6.74
N GLY A 269 -7.02 -19.10 -6.98
CA GLY A 269 -6.37 -18.52 -8.15
C GLY A 269 -6.05 -17.02 -8.00
N GLY A 270 -6.35 -16.44 -6.86
CA GLY A 270 -6.21 -15.02 -6.57
C GLY A 270 -4.76 -14.55 -6.38
N VAL A 271 -4.60 -13.30 -5.93
CA VAL A 271 -3.28 -12.69 -5.71
C VAL A 271 -3.32 -11.72 -4.53
N ILE A 272 -2.32 -11.84 -3.65
CA ILE A 272 -2.02 -10.83 -2.63
C ILE A 272 -1.01 -9.83 -3.17
N GLN A 273 -1.32 -8.55 -3.07
CA GLN A 273 -0.46 -7.44 -3.44
C GLN A 273 0.09 -6.79 -2.17
N ILE A 274 1.42 -6.81 -2.02
CA ILE A 274 2.08 -6.42 -0.77
C ILE A 274 2.06 -4.92 -0.60
N ASN A 275 1.47 -4.47 0.52
CA ASN A 275 1.45 -3.07 0.97
C ASN A 275 2.81 -2.67 1.53
N PHE A 276 3.28 -1.45 1.23
CA PHE A 276 4.59 -0.95 1.64
C PHE A 276 4.57 -0.10 2.92
N GLY A 277 3.42 0.30 3.44
CA GLY A 277 3.37 1.05 4.70
C GLY A 277 4.06 0.31 5.85
N SER A 278 5.03 0.95 6.51
CA SER A 278 5.84 0.29 7.56
C SER A 278 5.00 -0.31 8.69
N GLY A 279 3.84 0.30 9.00
CA GLY A 279 2.90 -0.23 9.99
C GLY A 279 2.20 -1.53 9.60
N PHE A 280 2.21 -1.89 8.29
CA PHE A 280 1.74 -3.17 7.76
C PHE A 280 2.85 -4.23 7.74
N LEU A 281 4.12 -3.77 7.74
CA LEU A 281 5.28 -4.64 7.56
C LEU A 281 5.92 -5.06 8.88
N THR A 282 5.96 -4.18 9.87
CA THR A 282 6.67 -4.45 11.13
C THR A 282 5.84 -4.14 12.37
N SER A 283 5.95 -5.01 13.37
CA SER A 283 5.32 -4.78 14.69
C SER A 283 5.87 -3.52 15.37
N ALA A 284 7.14 -3.15 15.14
CA ALA A 284 7.75 -1.95 15.71
C ALA A 284 7.04 -0.68 15.21
N ALA A 285 6.86 -0.54 13.89
CA ALA A 285 6.17 0.60 13.30
C ALA A 285 4.69 0.64 13.70
N ARG A 286 4.03 -0.52 13.76
CA ARG A 286 2.64 -0.62 14.22
C ARG A 286 2.47 -0.19 15.67
N THR A 287 3.32 -0.70 16.56
CA THR A 287 3.32 -0.34 17.99
C THR A 287 3.58 1.16 18.18
N TRP A 288 4.53 1.73 17.45
CA TRP A 288 4.80 3.17 17.49
C TRP A 288 3.55 3.99 17.12
N SER A 289 2.87 3.61 16.04
CA SER A 289 1.66 4.31 15.57
C SER A 289 0.51 4.21 16.57
N THR A 290 0.30 3.01 17.14
CA THR A 290 -0.73 2.78 18.16
C THR A 290 -0.43 3.61 19.42
N GLN A 291 0.80 3.57 19.91
CA GLN A 291 1.22 4.33 21.11
C GLN A 291 1.09 5.84 20.90
N ARG A 292 1.48 6.34 19.70
CA ARG A 292 1.32 7.76 19.37
C ARG A 292 -0.16 8.18 19.41
N THR A 293 -1.02 7.37 18.81
CA THR A 293 -2.47 7.65 18.79
C THR A 293 -3.06 7.67 20.19
N GLU A 294 -2.69 6.70 21.02
CA GLU A 294 -3.16 6.59 22.40
C GLU A 294 -2.63 7.73 23.28
N ASP A 295 -1.33 8.03 23.23
CA ASP A 295 -0.72 9.12 23.99
C ASP A 295 -1.31 10.48 23.59
N LEU A 296 -1.55 10.70 22.30
CA LEU A 296 -2.19 11.93 21.80
C LEU A 296 -3.65 12.05 22.27
N LYS A 297 -4.42 10.96 22.20
CA LYS A 297 -5.79 10.91 22.71
C LYS A 297 -5.83 11.28 24.21
N ASN A 298 -5.00 10.63 25.01
CA ASN A 298 -4.89 10.88 26.44
C ASN A 298 -4.49 12.33 26.75
N PHE A 299 -3.57 12.91 25.96
CA PHE A 299 -3.16 14.30 26.09
C PHE A 299 -4.31 15.27 25.80
N LYS A 300 -5.07 15.04 24.72
CA LYS A 300 -6.24 15.86 24.37
C LYS A 300 -7.34 15.78 25.43
N GLU A 301 -7.70 14.58 25.85
CA GLU A 301 -8.74 14.37 26.89
C GLU A 301 -8.36 15.04 28.21
N LYS A 302 -7.12 14.86 28.67
CA LYS A 302 -6.64 15.45 29.93
C LYS A 302 -6.68 16.98 29.94
N ASN A 303 -6.40 17.61 28.80
CA ASN A 303 -6.29 19.05 28.65
C ASN A 303 -7.53 19.68 27.98
N GLN A 304 -8.57 18.89 27.64
CA GLN A 304 -9.81 19.31 26.99
C GLN A 304 -9.54 20.06 25.67
N LEU A 305 -8.64 19.52 24.82
CA LEU A 305 -8.18 20.11 23.57
C LEU A 305 -8.89 19.50 22.36
N GLU A 306 -9.14 20.34 21.37
CA GLU A 306 -9.59 19.93 20.03
C GLU A 306 -8.40 19.67 19.09
N ASP A 307 -8.62 18.94 17.98
CA ASP A 307 -7.55 18.55 17.05
C ASP A 307 -6.74 19.71 16.48
N LYS A 308 -7.36 20.87 16.34
CA LYS A 308 -6.74 22.09 15.77
C LYS A 308 -6.00 22.95 16.80
N ASP A 309 -5.99 22.55 18.06
CA ASP A 309 -5.31 23.33 19.11
C ASP A 309 -3.79 23.32 18.89
N PRO A 310 -3.11 24.47 18.94
CA PRO A 310 -1.65 24.54 18.78
C PRO A 310 -0.87 23.61 19.75
N ALA A 311 -1.39 23.41 20.97
CA ALA A 311 -0.77 22.50 21.94
C ALA A 311 -0.76 21.04 21.47
N VAL A 312 -1.70 20.62 20.63
CA VAL A 312 -1.75 19.29 20.01
C VAL A 312 -0.61 19.13 19.00
N THR A 313 -0.35 20.16 18.21
CA THR A 313 0.78 20.18 17.25
C THR A 313 2.11 20.09 18.01
N GLU A 314 2.31 20.95 19.03
CA GLU A 314 3.52 20.98 19.85
C GLU A 314 3.77 19.64 20.54
N PHE A 315 2.72 19.05 21.15
CA PHE A 315 2.82 17.71 21.74
C PHE A 315 3.26 16.67 20.74
N THR A 316 2.66 16.67 19.55
CA THR A 316 2.96 15.71 18.49
C THR A 316 4.41 15.81 18.01
N GLU A 317 4.91 17.03 17.82
CA GLU A 317 6.30 17.29 17.44
C GLU A 317 7.28 16.82 18.52
N GLN A 318 7.03 17.18 19.78
CA GLN A 318 7.88 16.77 20.90
C GLN A 318 7.86 15.25 21.12
N TRP A 319 6.70 14.62 20.95
CA TRP A 319 6.54 13.17 21.10
C TRP A 319 7.34 12.44 20.02
N THR A 320 7.22 12.89 18.77
CA THR A 320 7.92 12.31 17.59
C THR A 320 9.44 12.54 17.68
N ALA A 321 9.87 13.72 18.12
CA ALA A 321 11.30 14.01 18.27
C ALA A 321 11.99 13.09 19.30
N LYS A 322 11.26 12.68 20.36
CA LYS A 322 11.77 11.75 21.38
C LYS A 322 11.70 10.29 20.94
N ARG A 323 10.90 9.95 19.95
CA ARG A 323 10.62 8.59 19.48
C ARG A 323 10.63 8.58 17.94
N PRO A 324 11.81 8.55 17.30
CA PRO A 324 11.91 8.47 15.84
C PRO A 324 11.08 7.29 15.30
N TYR A 325 10.41 7.52 14.18
CA TYR A 325 9.59 6.48 13.55
C TYR A 325 10.47 5.30 13.10
N PRO A 326 10.15 4.06 13.49
CA PRO A 326 10.94 2.89 13.13
C PRO A 326 10.52 2.39 11.73
N TYR A 327 11.03 3.07 10.70
CA TYR A 327 10.76 2.70 9.31
C TYR A 327 11.11 1.24 9.04
N ALA A 328 10.26 0.56 8.29
CA ALA A 328 10.60 -0.69 7.65
C ALA A 328 11.69 -0.49 6.60
N THR A 329 12.28 -1.58 6.17
CA THR A 329 13.31 -1.64 5.11
C THR A 329 12.80 -2.46 3.93
N LEU A 330 13.51 -2.43 2.81
CA LEU A 330 13.27 -3.33 1.69
C LEU A 330 13.29 -4.81 2.14
N SER A 331 14.17 -5.18 3.09
CA SER A 331 14.21 -6.56 3.61
C SER A 331 12.90 -6.98 4.25
N ASP A 332 12.22 -6.09 4.98
CA ASP A 332 10.93 -6.39 5.58
C ASP A 332 9.85 -6.65 4.50
N VAL A 333 9.86 -5.89 3.41
CA VAL A 333 8.96 -6.14 2.26
C VAL A 333 9.24 -7.50 1.64
N LEU A 334 10.52 -7.84 1.44
CA LEU A 334 10.94 -9.13 0.88
C LEU A 334 10.54 -10.30 1.77
N ASP A 335 10.60 -10.15 3.10
CA ASP A 335 10.17 -11.18 4.05
C ASP A 335 8.67 -11.48 3.91
N HIS A 336 7.84 -10.44 3.67
CA HIS A 336 6.42 -10.62 3.35
C HIS A 336 6.22 -11.34 2.02
N ILE A 337 6.95 -10.96 0.97
CA ILE A 337 6.90 -11.65 -0.34
C ILE A 337 7.32 -13.11 -0.21
N ASP A 338 8.46 -13.39 0.44
CA ASP A 338 8.97 -14.76 0.64
C ASP A 338 7.95 -15.64 1.38
N ARG A 339 7.30 -15.09 2.42
CA ARG A 339 6.28 -15.82 3.15
C ARG A 339 5.03 -16.07 2.31
N ALA A 340 4.55 -15.05 1.59
CA ALA A 340 3.39 -15.22 0.69
C ALA A 340 3.67 -16.25 -0.40
N VAL A 341 4.86 -16.22 -1.01
CA VAL A 341 5.31 -17.23 -1.99
C VAL A 341 5.38 -18.62 -1.37
N LYS A 342 5.85 -18.75 -0.12
CA LYS A 342 5.87 -20.03 0.59
C LYS A 342 4.47 -20.59 0.83
N LEU A 343 3.48 -19.74 1.08
CA LEU A 343 2.09 -20.14 1.42
C LEU A 343 1.24 -20.43 0.19
N ALA A 344 1.28 -19.54 -0.79
CA ALA A 344 0.40 -19.57 -1.96
C ALA A 344 1.11 -19.91 -3.28
N GLY A 345 2.44 -19.83 -3.32
CA GLY A 345 3.21 -19.96 -4.57
C GLY A 345 3.49 -18.61 -5.21
N VAL A 346 4.51 -18.58 -6.09
CA VAL A 346 4.99 -17.33 -6.75
C VAL A 346 3.97 -16.74 -7.71
N ASP A 347 2.98 -17.50 -8.15
CA ASP A 347 1.92 -17.06 -9.08
C ASP A 347 0.81 -16.24 -8.39
N HIS A 348 0.91 -16.05 -7.06
CA HIS A 348 -0.16 -15.46 -6.23
C HIS A 348 0.32 -14.27 -5.40
N VAL A 349 1.44 -13.64 -5.77
CA VAL A 349 2.01 -12.49 -5.06
C VAL A 349 2.33 -11.36 -6.03
N GLY A 350 2.12 -10.12 -5.60
CA GLY A 350 2.44 -8.93 -6.40
C GLY A 350 2.61 -7.67 -5.55
N ILE A 351 2.44 -6.50 -6.16
CA ILE A 351 2.72 -5.17 -5.61
C ILE A 351 1.44 -4.35 -5.49
N GLY A 352 1.16 -3.86 -4.30
CA GLY A 352 0.13 -2.88 -4.02
C GLY A 352 0.67 -1.90 -2.98
N SER A 353 1.51 -0.97 -3.42
CA SER A 353 2.40 -0.18 -2.55
C SER A 353 1.68 0.67 -1.52
N ASP A 354 0.49 1.13 -1.86
CA ASP A 354 -0.26 2.14 -1.08
C ASP A 354 0.48 3.50 -1.05
N TYR A 355 1.22 3.81 -2.13
CA TYR A 355 1.86 5.11 -2.32
C TYR A 355 0.82 6.23 -2.33
N ASP A 356 1.16 7.34 -1.71
CA ASP A 356 0.28 8.48 -1.42
C ASP A 356 -0.86 8.16 -0.40
N GLY A 357 -1.06 6.89 0.04
CA GLY A 357 -2.08 6.48 1.02
C GLY A 357 -1.57 6.31 2.44
N VAL A 358 -0.32 5.85 2.62
CA VAL A 358 0.24 5.56 3.97
C VAL A 358 1.02 6.72 4.59
N GLY A 359 1.03 7.90 3.96
CA GLY A 359 1.76 9.06 4.43
C GLY A 359 3.28 8.80 4.55
N PRO A 360 4.01 9.50 5.43
CA PRO A 360 5.47 9.41 5.51
C PRO A 360 5.96 8.14 6.23
N THR A 361 5.36 6.98 5.96
CA THR A 361 5.66 5.71 6.66
C THR A 361 6.29 4.64 5.78
N LEU A 362 6.63 4.96 4.54
CA LEU A 362 7.20 4.03 3.57
C LEU A 362 8.59 3.53 3.97
N PRO A 363 9.02 2.32 3.53
CA PRO A 363 10.32 1.75 3.83
C PRO A 363 11.47 2.63 3.34
N VAL A 364 12.64 2.49 3.95
CA VAL A 364 13.80 3.36 3.64
C VAL A 364 14.17 3.32 2.17
N ASP A 365 14.15 2.14 1.54
CA ASP A 365 14.59 1.94 0.15
C ASP A 365 13.45 1.91 -0.88
N LEU A 366 12.19 2.15 -0.45
CA LEU A 366 10.98 2.12 -1.30
C LEU A 366 10.11 3.35 -1.00
N LYS A 367 10.69 4.56 -1.15
CA LYS A 367 10.04 5.82 -0.75
C LYS A 367 9.03 6.35 -1.77
N ASP A 368 9.11 5.93 -3.01
CA ASP A 368 8.25 6.40 -4.09
C ASP A 368 8.31 5.47 -5.31
N VAL A 369 7.51 5.78 -6.32
CA VAL A 369 7.42 5.00 -7.56
C VAL A 369 8.73 4.92 -8.37
N GLN A 370 9.76 5.69 -8.04
CA GLN A 370 11.08 5.55 -8.66
C GLN A 370 11.85 4.34 -8.12
N SER A 371 11.41 3.76 -7.00
CA SER A 371 12.16 2.78 -6.22
C SER A 371 11.96 1.32 -6.65
N TYR A 372 11.15 1.00 -7.67
CA TYR A 372 10.95 -0.40 -8.11
C TYR A 372 12.23 -1.13 -8.54
N PRO A 373 13.27 -0.48 -9.12
CA PRO A 373 14.56 -1.15 -9.35
C PRO A 373 15.22 -1.69 -8.08
N ASN A 374 15.00 -1.06 -6.90
CA ASN A 374 15.49 -1.57 -5.62
C ASN A 374 14.76 -2.86 -5.24
N LEU A 375 13.43 -2.92 -5.46
CA LEU A 375 12.66 -4.14 -5.23
C LEU A 375 13.17 -5.30 -6.11
N ILE A 376 13.43 -5.04 -7.39
CA ILE A 376 13.99 -6.03 -8.33
C ILE A 376 15.35 -6.52 -7.84
N LEU A 377 16.23 -5.61 -7.42
CA LEU A 377 17.54 -5.96 -6.86
C LEU A 377 17.38 -6.84 -5.61
N GLY A 378 16.47 -6.46 -4.73
CA GLY A 378 16.15 -7.23 -3.53
C GLY A 378 15.63 -8.64 -3.84
N LEU A 379 14.69 -8.79 -4.76
CA LEU A 379 14.16 -10.09 -5.19
C LEU A 379 15.26 -10.98 -5.78
N ARG A 380 16.12 -10.43 -6.62
CA ARG A 380 17.29 -11.17 -7.15
C ARG A 380 18.23 -11.62 -6.04
N SER A 381 18.49 -10.79 -5.02
CA SER A 381 19.33 -11.14 -3.89
C SER A 381 18.74 -12.28 -3.04
N ARG A 382 17.40 -12.47 -3.07
CA ARG A 382 16.68 -13.59 -2.46
C ARG A 382 16.65 -14.85 -3.34
N GLY A 383 17.25 -14.80 -4.54
CA GLY A 383 17.35 -15.92 -5.47
C GLY A 383 16.16 -16.12 -6.42
N TYR A 384 15.27 -15.13 -6.53
CA TYR A 384 14.20 -15.17 -7.54
C TYR A 384 14.80 -15.07 -8.95
N SER A 385 14.35 -15.93 -9.87
CA SER A 385 14.66 -15.81 -11.29
C SER A 385 13.93 -14.60 -11.90
N ASP A 386 14.47 -14.05 -12.98
CA ASP A 386 13.82 -12.93 -13.70
C ASP A 386 12.37 -13.25 -14.08
N ARG A 387 12.08 -14.47 -14.52
CA ARG A 387 10.71 -14.93 -14.80
C ARG A 387 9.79 -14.85 -13.56
N ASN A 388 10.29 -15.21 -12.37
CA ASN A 388 9.51 -15.13 -11.15
C ASN A 388 9.35 -13.66 -10.69
N ILE A 389 10.37 -12.83 -10.92
CA ILE A 389 10.29 -11.40 -10.67
C ILE A 389 9.23 -10.76 -11.58
N GLU A 390 9.23 -11.04 -12.89
CA GLU A 390 8.20 -10.55 -13.81
C GLU A 390 6.78 -10.94 -13.41
N LYS A 391 6.59 -12.16 -12.86
CA LYS A 391 5.30 -12.56 -12.30
C LYS A 391 4.87 -11.67 -11.14
N ILE A 392 5.77 -11.44 -10.17
CA ILE A 392 5.53 -10.60 -9.00
C ILE A 392 5.32 -9.14 -9.40
N LEU A 393 6.10 -8.63 -10.36
CA LEU A 393 6.00 -7.24 -10.81
C LEU A 393 4.66 -6.90 -11.47
N GLY A 394 4.00 -7.85 -12.14
CA GLY A 394 2.73 -7.55 -12.80
C GLY A 394 2.05 -8.76 -13.45
N GLY A 395 2.81 -9.80 -13.83
CA GLY A 395 2.25 -10.95 -14.53
C GLY A 395 1.09 -11.62 -13.81
N ASN A 396 1.16 -11.71 -12.48
CA ASN A 396 0.14 -12.37 -11.66
C ASN A 396 -1.18 -11.60 -11.63
N ILE A 397 -1.15 -10.30 -11.45
CA ILE A 397 -2.38 -9.48 -11.45
C ILE A 397 -2.98 -9.40 -12.87
N MET A 398 -2.15 -9.35 -13.90
CA MET A 398 -2.64 -9.36 -15.29
C MET A 398 -3.35 -10.68 -15.63
N ARG A 399 -2.84 -11.82 -15.12
CA ARG A 399 -3.52 -13.11 -15.21
C ARG A 399 -4.89 -13.07 -14.53
N VAL A 400 -4.95 -12.60 -13.28
CA VAL A 400 -6.23 -12.51 -12.54
C VAL A 400 -7.22 -11.62 -13.27
N TRP A 401 -6.80 -10.45 -13.72
CA TRP A 401 -7.69 -9.54 -14.45
C TRP A 401 -8.20 -10.17 -15.76
N SER A 402 -7.33 -10.87 -16.49
CA SER A 402 -7.71 -11.61 -17.71
C SER A 402 -8.77 -12.69 -17.42
N GLU A 403 -8.55 -13.51 -16.39
CA GLU A 403 -9.51 -14.56 -15.98
C GLU A 403 -10.87 -13.98 -15.57
N VAL A 404 -10.88 -12.82 -14.91
CA VAL A 404 -12.11 -12.09 -14.53
C VAL A 404 -12.84 -11.56 -15.78
N GLU A 405 -12.11 -11.01 -16.76
CA GLU A 405 -12.70 -10.58 -18.04
C GLU A 405 -13.24 -11.76 -18.85
N GLU A 406 -12.50 -12.86 -18.94
CA GLU A 406 -12.93 -14.08 -19.64
C GLU A 406 -14.21 -14.67 -19.04
N PHE A 407 -14.31 -14.70 -17.70
CA PHE A 407 -15.54 -15.15 -17.04
C PHE A 407 -16.73 -14.25 -17.41
N ALA A 408 -16.57 -12.92 -17.39
CA ALA A 408 -17.62 -11.99 -17.76
C ALA A 408 -18.04 -12.13 -19.23
N GLU A 409 -17.11 -12.39 -20.13
CA GLU A 409 -17.42 -12.67 -21.54
C GLU A 409 -18.28 -13.93 -21.70
N GLN A 410 -18.00 -14.98 -20.93
CA GLN A 410 -18.82 -16.20 -20.89
C GLN A 410 -20.25 -15.91 -20.37
N GLN A 411 -20.42 -14.85 -19.56
CA GLN A 411 -21.73 -14.35 -19.12
C GLN A 411 -22.38 -13.36 -20.11
N GLY A 412 -21.73 -13.12 -21.27
CA GLY A 412 -22.22 -12.19 -22.31
C GLY A 412 -21.84 -10.72 -22.06
N VAL A 413 -20.95 -10.45 -21.12
CA VAL A 413 -20.48 -9.09 -20.78
C VAL A 413 -19.07 -8.88 -21.34
N LYS A 414 -18.96 -8.22 -22.49
CA LYS A 414 -17.67 -7.96 -23.15
C LYS A 414 -16.84 -6.92 -22.41
N PRO A 415 -15.50 -7.02 -22.40
CA PRO A 415 -14.62 -5.96 -21.93
C PRO A 415 -14.94 -4.61 -22.60
N ILE A 416 -14.77 -3.54 -21.84
CA ILE A 416 -14.82 -2.18 -22.38
C ILE A 416 -13.38 -1.76 -22.55
N CYS A 417 -12.90 -1.62 -23.79
CA CYS A 417 -11.55 -1.22 -24.10
C CYS A 417 -11.54 0.10 -24.86
N HIS A 418 -10.54 0.94 -24.58
CA HIS A 418 -10.29 2.18 -25.33
C HIS A 418 -9.44 1.91 -26.57
N HIS A 419 -8.64 0.85 -26.54
CA HIS A 419 -7.88 0.40 -27.71
C HIS A 419 -8.83 -0.26 -28.72
N LYS A 420 -8.89 0.27 -29.95
CA LYS A 420 -9.52 -0.44 -31.06
C LYS A 420 -8.49 -1.44 -31.58
N ALA A 421 -8.81 -2.73 -31.46
CA ALA A 421 -8.00 -3.81 -32.02
C ALA A 421 -7.80 -3.65 -33.52
#